data_bcf05f39bcc02596ae6b43f2bb36a105
#
_entry.id   bcf05f39bcc02596ae6b43f2bb36a105
#
_cell.length_a   1.000
_cell.length_b   1.000
_cell.length_c   1.000
_cell.angle_alpha   90.00
_cell.angle_beta   90.00
_cell.angle_gamma   90.00
#
_symmetry.space_group_name_H-M   'P 1'
#
loop_
_entity.id
_entity.type
_entity.pdbx_description
1 polymer ?
#
loop_
_entity_poly.entity_id
_entity_poly.type
_entity_poly.pdbx_seq_one_letter_code
_entity_poly.pdbx_strand_id
1 'polypeptide(L)'
;MKKTLPAVITHIVLVLVLVIGMGVLGILSNNIDAVGKEKFTGELEHNVKLRILENDTAKEQGYLKELLEAFNKEYASYGIEAVDANMDQYTDLEVGGPYGYGPDILYQANDALMKYVDGKHILALPIQELDCYPFISERAWQAYHYTTGGQTFTFGVPVNIQQPLLYYRADLLPADWKNTWDDDKNGIPDMIENWTDLYRYSKSIRQESNGTKYGYMKSLNDGYFASGYFFSYGGYVFGGEDGKDTKDIGFSKNEGYRGAKIIRQLATIMNLECTEDTITKNSYSRMAQGTYFATMTTPDVYTLFVKEMMNAGYTEAYARENIKIVNVPRLPKSGDLEDESQGFIDMTVMGGVNGYAISSYTKAPNAALAFVNFATSYKMIQRRCELLGISPARSDLAGELGGLNEVINNNLNAGSIYVMPSVRALAQVWTPLQTFCAKLADDALTGKNAYITMEAMKAGTETVDKQIYDAIHTLGGS
;
A
#
# COMPACT_ATOMS: atom_id res chain seq x y z
N MET A 1 65.07 -32.72 22.47
CA MET A 1 64.36 -32.79 21.17
C MET A 1 63.65 -31.45 20.91
N LYS A 2 64.23 -30.57 20.11
CA LYS A 2 63.59 -29.30 19.69
C LYS A 2 62.53 -29.65 18.64
N LYS A 3 61.26 -29.58 18.96
CA LYS A 3 60.20 -29.58 17.97
C LYS A 3 60.30 -28.28 17.21
N THR A 4 60.50 -28.38 15.94
CA THR A 4 60.82 -27.30 15.04
C THR A 4 59.66 -26.32 14.97
N LEU A 5 59.92 -25.03 15.17
CA LEU A 5 59.04 -23.86 15.08
C LEU A 5 58.05 -23.93 13.88
N PRO A 6 58.45 -24.46 12.70
CA PRO A 6 57.53 -24.62 11.56
C PRO A 6 56.32 -25.50 11.82
N ALA A 7 56.49 -26.59 12.55
CA ALA A 7 55.36 -27.52 12.83
C ALA A 7 54.29 -26.93 13.77
N VAL A 8 54.72 -26.08 14.72
CA VAL A 8 53.81 -25.35 15.61
C VAL A 8 53.03 -24.30 14.85
N ILE A 9 53.71 -23.56 13.98
CA ILE A 9 53.05 -22.53 13.13
C ILE A 9 52.04 -23.15 12.16
N THR A 10 52.38 -24.29 11.55
CA THR A 10 51.44 -25.03 10.65
C THR A 10 50.19 -25.49 11.40
N HIS A 11 50.34 -26.00 12.64
CA HIS A 11 49.16 -26.40 13.45
C HIS A 11 48.31 -25.20 13.87
N ILE A 12 48.88 -24.04 14.21
CA ILE A 12 48.18 -22.84 14.56
C ILE A 12 47.38 -22.30 13.33
N VAL A 13 48.03 -22.29 12.15
CA VAL A 13 47.35 -21.88 10.91
C VAL A 13 46.21 -22.82 10.56
N LEU A 14 46.39 -24.14 10.70
CA LEU A 14 45.36 -25.12 10.42
C LEU A 14 44.15 -24.99 11.37
N VAL A 15 44.40 -24.73 12.66
CA VAL A 15 43.34 -24.49 13.65
C VAL A 15 42.61 -23.17 13.36
N LEU A 16 43.33 -22.12 12.99
CA LEU A 16 42.72 -20.83 12.59
C LEU A 16 41.83 -20.98 11.35
N VAL A 17 42.29 -21.69 10.32
CA VAL A 17 41.48 -21.98 9.13
C VAL A 17 40.26 -22.79 9.44
N LEU A 18 40.37 -23.80 10.33
CA LEU A 18 39.21 -24.58 10.78
C LEU A 18 38.23 -23.76 11.61
N VAL A 19 38.69 -22.90 12.51
CA VAL A 19 37.84 -22.02 13.32
C VAL A 19 37.14 -20.96 12.44
N ILE A 20 37.87 -20.37 11.48
CA ILE A 20 37.28 -19.45 10.52
C ILE A 20 36.29 -20.19 9.61
N GLY A 21 36.65 -21.37 9.12
CA GLY A 21 35.76 -22.21 8.29
C GLY A 21 34.48 -22.62 9.03
N MET A 22 34.59 -23.03 10.30
CA MET A 22 33.40 -23.34 11.12
C MET A 22 32.58 -22.08 11.47
N GLY A 23 33.24 -20.94 11.67
CA GLY A 23 32.55 -19.65 11.86
C GLY A 23 31.77 -19.23 10.61
N VAL A 24 32.37 -19.33 9.43
CA VAL A 24 31.71 -19.01 8.14
C VAL A 24 30.58 -20.01 7.84
N LEU A 25 30.80 -21.30 8.07
CA LEU A 25 29.74 -22.32 7.93
C LEU A 25 28.62 -22.13 8.94
N GLY A 26 28.91 -21.72 10.18
CA GLY A 26 27.90 -21.39 11.19
C GLY A 26 27.10 -20.15 10.83
N ILE A 27 27.73 -19.13 10.26
CA ILE A 27 27.04 -17.93 9.76
C ILE A 27 26.18 -18.26 8.53
N LEU A 28 26.70 -19.05 7.59
CA LEU A 28 25.96 -19.49 6.41
C LEU A 28 24.79 -20.41 6.80
N SER A 29 24.98 -21.37 7.72
CA SER A 29 23.93 -22.24 8.25
C SER A 29 22.85 -21.43 8.98
N ASN A 30 23.23 -20.51 9.85
CA ASN A 30 22.27 -19.64 10.53
C ASN A 30 21.49 -18.73 9.56
N ASN A 31 22.11 -18.26 8.47
CA ASN A 31 21.41 -17.47 7.47
C ASN A 31 20.45 -18.31 6.61
N ILE A 32 20.82 -19.56 6.29
CA ILE A 32 19.96 -20.48 5.52
C ILE A 32 18.76 -20.90 6.40
N ASP A 33 19.00 -21.33 7.64
CA ASP A 33 17.96 -21.67 8.61
C ASP A 33 17.05 -20.46 8.95
N ALA A 34 17.53 -19.24 8.72
CA ALA A 34 16.80 -18.02 9.03
C ALA A 34 15.62 -17.76 8.07
N VAL A 35 15.71 -18.18 6.80
CA VAL A 35 14.70 -17.86 5.77
C VAL A 35 13.71 -19.00 5.51
N GLY A 36 14.01 -20.22 5.96
CA GLY A 36 13.12 -21.40 5.90
C GLY A 36 12.82 -21.92 4.50
N LYS A 37 13.61 -21.50 3.47
CA LYS A 37 13.43 -21.93 2.08
C LYS A 37 13.62 -23.44 1.91
N GLU A 38 14.46 -24.06 2.70
CA GLU A 38 14.74 -25.49 2.73
C GLU A 38 13.54 -26.35 3.14
N LYS A 39 12.49 -25.75 3.70
CA LYS A 39 11.24 -26.44 4.04
C LYS A 39 10.42 -26.82 2.80
N PHE A 40 10.66 -26.19 1.66
CA PHE A 40 9.98 -26.51 0.41
C PHE A 40 10.76 -27.60 -0.32
N THR A 41 10.27 -28.84 -0.16
CA THR A 41 10.90 -30.04 -0.74
C THR A 41 10.34 -30.43 -2.11
N GLY A 42 9.22 -29.81 -2.51
CA GLY A 42 8.46 -30.15 -3.70
C GLY A 42 7.52 -31.35 -3.53
N GLU A 43 7.54 -32.02 -2.37
CA GLU A 43 6.64 -33.12 -2.05
C GLU A 43 5.47 -32.64 -1.21
N LEU A 44 4.23 -32.82 -1.70
CA LEU A 44 3.03 -32.44 -0.98
C LEU A 44 2.86 -33.27 0.29
N GLU A 45 2.56 -32.60 1.39
CA GLU A 45 2.07 -33.26 2.58
C GLU A 45 0.63 -33.77 2.36
N HIS A 46 0.30 -34.91 2.96
CA HIS A 46 -1.01 -35.55 2.84
C HIS A 46 -1.78 -35.50 4.16
N ASN A 47 -3.10 -35.51 4.07
CA ASN A 47 -4.01 -35.56 5.23
C ASN A 47 -3.76 -34.39 6.21
N VAL A 48 -3.65 -33.17 5.66
CA VAL A 48 -3.37 -31.95 6.42
C VAL A 48 -4.50 -30.95 6.31
N LYS A 49 -4.63 -30.13 7.35
CA LYS A 49 -5.58 -29.01 7.38
C LYS A 49 -4.79 -27.71 7.43
N LEU A 50 -5.05 -26.82 6.46
CA LEU A 50 -4.46 -25.49 6.35
C LEU A 50 -5.44 -24.44 6.87
N ARG A 51 -4.96 -23.53 7.70
CA ARG A 51 -5.72 -22.41 8.26
C ARG A 51 -5.38 -21.14 7.48
N ILE A 52 -6.36 -20.55 6.82
CA ILE A 52 -6.20 -19.39 5.93
C ILE A 52 -6.72 -18.15 6.62
N LEU A 53 -5.87 -17.16 6.81
CA LEU A 53 -6.25 -15.84 7.28
C LEU A 53 -6.45 -14.91 6.08
N GLU A 54 -7.69 -14.53 5.85
CA GLU A 54 -8.11 -13.57 4.83
C GLU A 54 -8.67 -12.30 5.47
N ASN A 55 -8.78 -11.23 4.66
CA ASN A 55 -9.40 -10.00 5.13
C ASN A 55 -10.94 -10.14 5.23
N ASP A 56 -11.53 -9.26 6.03
CA ASP A 56 -12.97 -9.33 6.30
C ASP A 56 -13.81 -9.10 5.04
N THR A 57 -13.38 -8.23 4.11
CA THR A 57 -14.07 -7.99 2.83
C THR A 57 -14.16 -9.26 1.99
N ALA A 58 -13.08 -10.05 1.91
CA ALA A 58 -13.08 -11.33 1.18
C ALA A 58 -14.03 -12.36 1.81
N LYS A 59 -14.17 -12.34 3.13
CA LYS A 59 -15.13 -13.18 3.87
C LYS A 59 -16.56 -12.73 3.63
N GLU A 60 -16.85 -11.45 3.81
CA GLU A 60 -18.19 -10.87 3.69
C GLU A 60 -18.74 -10.95 2.27
N GLN A 61 -17.91 -10.76 1.24
CA GLN A 61 -18.29 -10.86 -0.16
C GLN A 61 -18.31 -12.30 -0.70
N GLY A 62 -18.00 -13.29 0.14
CA GLY A 62 -18.06 -14.70 -0.19
C GLY A 62 -16.86 -15.25 -0.97
N TYR A 63 -15.87 -14.43 -1.30
CA TYR A 63 -14.68 -14.88 -2.03
C TYR A 63 -13.93 -15.99 -1.31
N LEU A 64 -13.67 -15.84 0.00
CA LEU A 64 -12.95 -16.85 0.77
C LEU A 64 -13.68 -18.22 0.70
N LYS A 65 -14.99 -18.22 0.84
CA LYS A 65 -15.79 -19.45 0.77
C LYS A 65 -15.61 -20.15 -0.59
N GLU A 66 -15.74 -19.41 -1.70
CA GLU A 66 -15.57 -19.97 -3.05
C GLU A 66 -14.15 -20.50 -3.27
N LEU A 67 -13.12 -19.78 -2.80
CA LEU A 67 -11.71 -20.21 -2.88
C LEU A 67 -11.50 -21.53 -2.13
N LEU A 68 -11.95 -21.63 -0.89
CA LEU A 68 -11.80 -22.82 -0.06
C LEU A 68 -12.52 -24.04 -0.66
N GLU A 69 -13.76 -23.86 -1.12
CA GLU A 69 -14.54 -24.93 -1.77
C GLU A 69 -13.83 -25.44 -3.04
N ALA A 70 -13.32 -24.54 -3.87
CA ALA A 70 -12.63 -24.89 -5.11
C ALA A 70 -11.30 -25.62 -4.82
N PHE A 71 -10.49 -25.10 -3.89
CA PHE A 71 -9.24 -25.72 -3.49
C PHE A 71 -9.46 -27.11 -2.88
N ASN A 72 -10.38 -27.23 -1.94
CA ASN A 72 -10.66 -28.49 -1.25
C ASN A 72 -11.16 -29.57 -2.21
N LYS A 73 -11.90 -29.19 -3.24
CA LYS A 73 -12.32 -30.10 -4.30
C LYS A 73 -11.14 -30.61 -5.11
N GLU A 74 -10.21 -29.76 -5.47
CA GLU A 74 -9.05 -30.11 -6.30
C GLU A 74 -8.06 -31.00 -5.56
N TYR A 75 -7.82 -30.69 -4.29
CA TYR A 75 -6.84 -31.39 -3.45
C TYR A 75 -7.43 -32.50 -2.59
N ALA A 76 -8.70 -32.88 -2.79
CA ALA A 76 -9.38 -33.92 -2.02
C ALA A 76 -8.64 -35.27 -2.04
N SER A 77 -8.06 -35.66 -3.18
CA SER A 77 -7.32 -36.94 -3.33
C SER A 77 -6.05 -37.02 -2.48
N TYR A 78 -5.50 -35.87 -2.10
CA TYR A 78 -4.33 -35.77 -1.21
C TYR A 78 -4.73 -35.68 0.28
N GLY A 79 -6.02 -35.54 0.57
CA GLY A 79 -6.51 -35.31 1.94
C GLY A 79 -6.12 -33.93 2.48
N ILE A 80 -5.89 -32.95 1.59
CA ILE A 80 -5.55 -31.58 1.97
C ILE A 80 -6.86 -30.79 2.06
N GLU A 81 -7.12 -30.17 3.21
CA GLU A 81 -8.28 -29.33 3.50
C GLU A 81 -7.83 -27.93 3.89
N ALA A 82 -8.28 -26.90 3.20
CA ALA A 82 -8.12 -25.51 3.59
C ALA A 82 -9.39 -25.00 4.29
N VAL A 83 -9.24 -24.27 5.40
CA VAL A 83 -10.34 -23.70 6.20
C VAL A 83 -10.03 -22.27 6.57
N ASP A 84 -11.08 -21.47 6.81
CA ASP A 84 -10.93 -20.15 7.42
C ASP A 84 -10.26 -20.31 8.79
N ALA A 85 -9.20 -19.53 9.03
CA ALA A 85 -8.54 -19.50 10.34
C ALA A 85 -9.48 -18.98 11.43
N ASN A 86 -10.57 -18.30 11.05
CA ASN A 86 -11.57 -17.71 11.95
C ASN A 86 -10.92 -16.79 13.00
N MET A 87 -10.02 -15.95 12.53
CA MET A 87 -9.27 -14.98 13.32
C MET A 87 -9.52 -13.57 12.80
N ASP A 88 -9.28 -12.58 13.65
CA ASP A 88 -9.22 -11.18 13.24
C ASP A 88 -8.13 -10.98 12.18
N GLN A 89 -8.44 -10.22 11.11
CA GLN A 89 -7.51 -10.00 10.00
C GLN A 89 -6.20 -9.30 10.41
N TYR A 90 -6.19 -8.62 11.55
CA TYR A 90 -5.01 -7.97 12.13
C TYR A 90 -4.33 -8.80 13.21
N THR A 91 -4.69 -10.09 13.34
CA THR A 91 -4.05 -10.99 14.31
C THR A 91 -2.53 -10.98 14.11
N ASP A 92 -1.82 -10.77 15.22
CA ASP A 92 -0.37 -10.72 15.19
C ASP A 92 0.23 -12.13 15.26
N LEU A 93 0.88 -12.51 14.14
CA LEU A 93 1.55 -13.81 14.03
C LEU A 93 2.72 -13.96 15.03
N GLU A 94 3.37 -12.86 15.41
CA GLU A 94 4.48 -12.88 16.37
C GLU A 94 4.03 -13.37 17.75
N VAL A 95 2.80 -13.05 18.13
CA VAL A 95 2.24 -13.41 19.44
C VAL A 95 1.69 -14.84 19.45
N GLY A 96 0.88 -15.20 18.46
CA GLY A 96 0.17 -16.48 18.43
C GLY A 96 0.94 -17.62 17.76
N GLY A 97 1.74 -17.31 16.77
CA GLY A 97 2.45 -18.28 15.93
C GLY A 97 3.34 -19.26 16.70
N PRO A 98 4.23 -18.79 17.60
CA PRO A 98 5.11 -19.66 18.38
C PRO A 98 4.37 -20.70 19.24
N TYR A 99 3.13 -20.43 19.59
CA TYR A 99 2.29 -21.32 20.40
C TYR A 99 1.33 -22.18 19.57
N GLY A 100 1.42 -22.12 18.23
CA GLY A 100 0.56 -22.87 17.31
C GLY A 100 -0.85 -22.30 17.14
N TYR A 101 -1.10 -21.07 17.57
CA TYR A 101 -2.39 -20.40 17.43
C TYR A 101 -2.49 -19.51 16.17
N GLY A 102 -1.43 -19.44 15.37
CA GLY A 102 -1.40 -18.66 14.12
C GLY A 102 -2.06 -19.39 12.94
N PRO A 103 -2.33 -18.69 11.84
CA PRO A 103 -2.70 -19.29 10.56
C PRO A 103 -1.48 -19.95 9.89
N ASP A 104 -1.73 -20.82 8.90
CA ASP A 104 -0.69 -21.36 8.02
C ASP A 104 -0.37 -20.39 6.87
N ILE A 105 -1.39 -19.66 6.39
CA ILE A 105 -1.28 -18.71 5.30
C ILE A 105 -2.00 -17.43 5.69
N LEU A 106 -1.35 -16.28 5.40
CA LEU A 106 -1.87 -14.94 5.69
C LEU A 106 -1.99 -14.13 4.41
N TYR A 107 -3.12 -13.44 4.24
CA TYR A 107 -3.29 -12.40 3.24
C TYR A 107 -3.32 -11.03 3.92
N GLN A 108 -2.35 -10.17 3.61
CA GLN A 108 -2.25 -8.80 4.15
C GLN A 108 -1.48 -7.89 3.18
N ALA A 109 -1.39 -6.59 3.50
CA ALA A 109 -0.51 -5.65 2.81
C ALA A 109 0.98 -5.97 3.03
N ASN A 110 1.82 -5.58 2.09
CA ASN A 110 3.25 -5.88 2.11
C ASN A 110 3.95 -5.40 3.40
N ASP A 111 3.67 -4.20 3.87
CA ASP A 111 4.26 -3.66 5.10
C ASP A 111 3.87 -4.48 6.33
N ALA A 112 2.62 -4.96 6.40
CA ALA A 112 2.14 -5.82 7.48
C ALA A 112 2.77 -7.21 7.45
N LEU A 113 2.99 -7.81 6.27
CA LEU A 113 3.62 -9.12 6.14
C LEU A 113 5.12 -9.06 6.38
N MET A 114 5.80 -8.07 5.80
CA MET A 114 7.26 -8.01 5.83
C MET A 114 7.83 -7.68 7.22
N LYS A 115 7.03 -7.11 8.14
CA LYS A 115 7.44 -6.96 9.55
C LYS A 115 7.76 -8.31 10.22
N TYR A 116 7.20 -9.40 9.70
CA TYR A 116 7.40 -10.74 10.25
C TYR A 116 8.72 -11.40 9.81
N VAL A 117 9.43 -10.83 8.83
CA VAL A 117 10.66 -11.42 8.28
C VAL A 117 11.78 -11.44 9.32
N ASP A 118 12.03 -10.32 9.99
CA ASP A 118 13.11 -10.20 10.99
C ASP A 118 12.93 -11.18 12.16
N GLY A 119 11.68 -11.41 12.57
CA GLY A 119 11.32 -12.38 13.61
C GLY A 119 11.28 -13.84 13.12
N LYS A 120 11.53 -14.08 11.83
CA LYS A 120 11.46 -15.41 11.18
C LYS A 120 10.09 -16.07 11.30
N HIS A 121 9.02 -15.26 11.29
CA HIS A 121 7.65 -15.76 11.45
C HIS A 121 7.00 -16.19 10.14
N ILE A 122 7.57 -15.78 8.98
CA ILE A 122 7.15 -16.20 7.64
C ILE A 122 8.33 -16.80 6.85
N LEU A 123 8.01 -17.59 5.84
CA LEU A 123 8.97 -18.34 5.03
C LEU A 123 9.36 -17.60 3.75
N ALA A 124 10.62 -17.68 3.36
CA ALA A 124 11.05 -17.35 2.00
C ALA A 124 10.51 -18.38 1.01
N LEU A 125 9.92 -17.91 -0.10
CA LEU A 125 9.17 -18.73 -1.03
C LEU A 125 9.99 -19.03 -2.31
N PRO A 126 9.86 -20.23 -2.89
CA PRO A 126 10.42 -20.59 -4.19
C PRO A 126 9.53 -20.02 -5.32
N ILE A 127 9.47 -18.70 -5.45
CA ILE A 127 8.49 -17.99 -6.30
C ILE A 127 8.57 -18.38 -7.79
N GLN A 128 9.74 -18.81 -8.28
CA GLN A 128 9.93 -19.24 -9.66
C GLN A 128 9.15 -20.52 -10.00
N GLU A 129 8.68 -21.26 -8.99
CA GLU A 129 7.87 -22.47 -9.15
C GLU A 129 6.37 -22.16 -9.24
N LEU A 130 5.97 -20.89 -9.01
CA LEU A 130 4.57 -20.46 -9.04
C LEU A 130 4.12 -20.12 -10.47
N ASP A 131 2.94 -20.58 -10.86
CA ASP A 131 2.35 -20.30 -12.18
C ASP A 131 2.14 -18.80 -12.43
N CYS A 132 1.92 -18.03 -11.38
CA CYS A 132 1.73 -16.58 -11.49
C CYS A 132 3.04 -15.82 -11.70
N TYR A 133 4.22 -16.44 -11.45
CA TYR A 133 5.51 -15.73 -11.42
C TYR A 133 5.78 -14.87 -12.68
N PRO A 134 5.60 -15.36 -13.93
CA PRO A 134 5.93 -14.59 -15.14
C PRO A 134 4.93 -13.46 -15.43
N PHE A 135 3.80 -13.43 -14.74
CA PHE A 135 2.73 -12.46 -14.97
C PHE A 135 2.68 -11.33 -13.94
N ILE A 136 3.57 -11.35 -12.96
CA ILE A 136 3.66 -10.34 -11.92
C ILE A 136 4.92 -9.50 -12.18
N SER A 137 4.78 -8.18 -12.15
CA SER A 137 5.90 -7.27 -12.41
C SER A 137 6.97 -7.35 -11.32
N GLU A 138 8.22 -7.08 -11.72
CA GLU A 138 9.35 -7.02 -10.78
C GLU A 138 9.09 -6.04 -9.63
N ARG A 139 8.47 -4.90 -9.90
CA ARG A 139 8.12 -3.92 -8.86
C ARG A 139 7.13 -4.45 -7.83
N ALA A 140 6.17 -5.27 -8.24
CA ALA A 140 5.26 -5.92 -7.30
C ALA A 140 5.99 -6.97 -6.45
N TRP A 141 6.91 -7.75 -7.04
CA TRP A 141 7.76 -8.69 -6.29
C TRP A 141 8.68 -7.98 -5.30
N GLN A 142 9.26 -6.83 -5.66
CA GLN A 142 10.13 -6.03 -4.78
C GLN A 142 9.47 -5.64 -3.46
N ALA A 143 8.14 -5.50 -3.42
CA ALA A 143 7.39 -5.26 -2.19
C ALA A 143 7.60 -6.36 -1.13
N TYR A 144 7.97 -7.56 -1.55
CA TYR A 144 8.18 -8.72 -0.69
C TYR A 144 9.64 -9.20 -0.64
N HIS A 145 10.58 -8.42 -1.21
CA HIS A 145 11.99 -8.74 -1.18
C HIS A 145 12.63 -8.36 0.17
N TYR A 146 13.48 -9.24 0.64
CA TYR A 146 14.34 -8.99 1.81
C TYR A 146 15.74 -9.50 1.53
N THR A 147 16.73 -8.62 1.69
CA THR A 147 18.14 -8.95 1.43
C THR A 147 18.85 -9.22 2.74
N THR A 148 19.45 -10.39 2.86
CA THR A 148 20.28 -10.78 4.00
C THR A 148 21.47 -11.61 3.51
N GLY A 149 22.64 -11.42 4.12
CA GLY A 149 23.86 -12.14 3.72
C GLY A 149 24.26 -11.91 2.24
N GLY A 150 23.84 -10.79 1.63
CA GLY A 150 24.11 -10.50 0.22
C GLY A 150 23.23 -11.26 -0.77
N GLN A 151 22.17 -11.93 -0.29
CA GLN A 151 21.19 -12.63 -1.10
C GLN A 151 19.79 -12.03 -0.87
N THR A 152 19.00 -11.94 -1.94
CA THR A 152 17.62 -11.47 -1.89
C THR A 152 16.67 -12.66 -1.90
N PHE A 153 15.73 -12.64 -0.96
CA PHE A 153 14.68 -13.65 -0.79
C PHE A 153 13.33 -12.97 -0.90
N THR A 154 12.30 -13.71 -1.31
CA THR A 154 10.93 -13.20 -1.44
C THR A 154 10.02 -13.92 -0.44
N PHE A 155 9.28 -13.15 0.38
CA PHE A 155 8.50 -13.66 1.51
C PHE A 155 6.99 -13.58 1.31
N GLY A 156 6.53 -13.15 0.15
CA GLY A 156 5.10 -13.08 -0.17
C GLY A 156 4.84 -13.15 -1.66
N VAL A 157 3.61 -13.45 -2.02
CA VAL A 157 3.14 -13.54 -3.41
C VAL A 157 2.12 -12.43 -3.65
N PRO A 158 2.43 -11.47 -4.55
CA PRO A 158 1.52 -10.37 -4.87
C PRO A 158 0.17 -10.86 -5.41
N VAL A 159 -0.92 -10.28 -4.94
CA VAL A 159 -2.30 -10.58 -5.34
C VAL A 159 -2.95 -9.38 -6.01
N ASN A 160 -2.90 -8.23 -5.36
CA ASN A 160 -3.48 -6.99 -5.90
C ASN A 160 -2.65 -5.76 -5.51
N ILE A 161 -2.81 -4.72 -6.32
CA ILE A 161 -2.18 -3.43 -6.11
C ILE A 161 -3.22 -2.47 -5.54
N GLN A 162 -2.87 -1.75 -4.50
CA GLN A 162 -3.67 -0.67 -3.93
C GLN A 162 -3.01 0.68 -4.15
N GLN A 163 -3.80 1.65 -4.58
CA GLN A 163 -3.41 3.06 -4.62
C GLN A 163 -4.62 3.95 -4.34
N PRO A 164 -4.44 5.18 -3.89
CA PRO A 164 -5.47 6.20 -3.91
C PRO A 164 -6.00 6.45 -5.33
N LEU A 165 -7.31 6.65 -5.43
CA LEU A 165 -8.03 6.99 -6.65
C LEU A 165 -9.01 8.12 -6.34
N LEU A 166 -9.38 8.91 -7.34
CA LEU A 166 -10.42 9.93 -7.22
C LEU A 166 -11.78 9.30 -7.52
N TYR A 167 -12.69 9.41 -6.56
CA TYR A 167 -14.11 9.11 -6.72
C TYR A 167 -14.89 10.39 -6.90
N TYR A 168 -15.81 10.44 -7.86
CA TYR A 168 -16.68 11.59 -8.06
C TYR A 168 -18.09 11.21 -8.47
N ARG A 169 -19.02 12.14 -8.29
CA ARG A 169 -20.43 12.05 -8.68
C ARG A 169 -20.62 12.68 -10.05
N ALA A 170 -20.79 11.87 -11.10
CA ALA A 170 -20.96 12.34 -12.47
C ALA A 170 -22.24 13.16 -12.67
N ASP A 171 -23.32 12.85 -11.95
CA ASP A 171 -24.58 13.58 -11.98
C ASP A 171 -24.54 14.94 -11.28
N LEU A 172 -23.44 15.28 -10.61
CA LEU A 172 -23.20 16.59 -10.00
C LEU A 172 -22.29 17.48 -10.86
N LEU A 173 -21.85 17.02 -12.04
CA LEU A 173 -21.15 17.85 -12.99
C LEU A 173 -22.07 19.00 -13.47
N PRO A 174 -21.54 20.21 -13.74
CA PRO A 174 -22.31 21.27 -14.38
C PRO A 174 -22.90 20.78 -15.70
N ALA A 175 -24.15 21.17 -16.01
CA ALA A 175 -24.84 20.72 -17.23
C ALA A 175 -24.07 21.11 -18.52
N ASP A 176 -23.30 22.19 -18.46
CA ASP A 176 -22.51 22.75 -19.55
C ASP A 176 -21.01 22.47 -19.44
N TRP A 177 -20.60 21.51 -18.61
CA TRP A 177 -19.19 21.21 -18.31
C TRP A 177 -18.34 21.03 -19.58
N LYS A 178 -18.91 20.47 -20.66
CA LYS A 178 -18.22 20.31 -21.96
C LYS A 178 -17.78 21.59 -22.60
N ASN A 179 -18.37 22.74 -22.20
CA ASN A 179 -18.02 24.06 -22.71
C ASN A 179 -17.23 24.89 -21.71
N THR A 180 -17.29 24.53 -20.42
CA THR A 180 -16.74 25.32 -19.30
C THR A 180 -15.63 24.65 -18.54
N TRP A 181 -15.51 23.31 -18.67
CA TRP A 181 -14.56 22.48 -17.96
C TRP A 181 -14.04 21.31 -18.82
N ASP A 182 -13.81 21.53 -20.08
CA ASP A 182 -13.19 20.62 -21.06
C ASP A 182 -12.45 21.51 -22.10
N ASP A 183 -11.38 22.16 -21.59
CA ASP A 183 -10.66 23.20 -22.34
C ASP A 183 -9.91 22.62 -23.55
N ASP A 184 -9.35 21.39 -23.39
CA ASP A 184 -8.63 20.69 -24.45
C ASP A 184 -9.53 19.81 -25.34
N LYS A 185 -10.85 19.77 -25.03
CA LYS A 185 -11.91 19.06 -25.77
C LYS A 185 -11.65 17.55 -25.93
N ASN A 186 -11.04 16.95 -24.90
CA ASN A 186 -10.79 15.50 -24.89
C ASN A 186 -12.02 14.69 -24.42
N GLY A 187 -13.08 15.36 -23.96
CA GLY A 187 -14.33 14.75 -23.48
C GLY A 187 -14.27 14.27 -22.03
N ILE A 188 -13.25 14.71 -21.29
CA ILE A 188 -13.07 14.44 -19.86
C ILE A 188 -13.16 15.78 -19.11
N PRO A 189 -13.92 15.87 -18.01
CA PRO A 189 -13.98 17.14 -17.25
C PRO A 189 -12.62 17.49 -16.64
N ASP A 190 -12.11 18.69 -16.88
CA ASP A 190 -10.79 19.17 -16.39
C ASP A 190 -10.63 18.99 -14.87
N MET A 191 -11.71 19.18 -14.08
CA MET A 191 -11.69 19.06 -12.63
C MET A 191 -11.44 17.63 -12.12
N ILE A 192 -11.43 16.63 -12.99
CA ILE A 192 -11.01 15.26 -12.62
C ILE A 192 -9.67 14.85 -13.23
N GLU A 193 -9.07 15.70 -14.06
CA GLU A 193 -7.78 15.46 -14.69
C GLU A 193 -6.62 16.11 -13.95
N ASN A 194 -6.84 17.29 -13.35
CA ASN A 194 -5.79 17.99 -12.63
C ASN A 194 -6.31 18.67 -11.35
N TRP A 195 -5.41 18.81 -10.36
CA TRP A 195 -5.74 19.39 -9.06
C TRP A 195 -6.02 20.88 -9.11
N THR A 196 -5.48 21.63 -10.08
CA THR A 196 -5.73 23.07 -10.23
C THR A 196 -7.20 23.33 -10.57
N ASP A 197 -7.75 22.57 -11.53
CA ASP A 197 -9.14 22.70 -11.91
C ASP A 197 -10.10 22.13 -10.86
N LEU A 198 -9.75 21.00 -10.20
CA LEU A 198 -10.54 20.53 -9.06
C LEU A 198 -10.58 21.56 -7.92
N TYR A 199 -9.47 22.23 -7.65
CA TYR A 199 -9.40 23.31 -6.66
C TYR A 199 -10.24 24.53 -7.06
N ARG A 200 -10.15 24.98 -8.31
CA ARG A 200 -10.93 26.08 -8.88
C ARG A 200 -12.44 25.76 -8.85
N TYR A 201 -12.82 24.56 -9.28
CA TYR A 201 -14.20 24.07 -9.23
C TYR A 201 -14.73 23.98 -7.79
N SER A 202 -13.90 23.50 -6.86
CA SER A 202 -14.28 23.44 -5.45
C SER A 202 -14.52 24.82 -4.82
N LYS A 203 -13.75 25.83 -5.22
CA LYS A 203 -13.99 27.22 -4.81
C LYS A 203 -15.37 27.71 -5.28
N SER A 204 -15.74 27.47 -6.56
CA SER A 204 -17.04 27.89 -7.10
C SER A 204 -18.20 27.20 -6.38
N ILE A 205 -18.17 25.88 -6.21
CA ILE A 205 -19.20 25.12 -5.48
C ILE A 205 -19.38 25.66 -4.05
N ARG A 206 -18.28 25.88 -3.34
CA ARG A 206 -18.34 26.38 -1.96
C ARG A 206 -18.96 27.77 -1.89
N GLN A 207 -18.61 28.64 -2.83
CA GLN A 207 -19.17 30.01 -2.93
C GLN A 207 -20.66 30.00 -3.30
N GLU A 208 -21.05 29.26 -4.33
CA GLU A 208 -22.43 29.17 -4.83
C GLU A 208 -23.38 28.52 -3.79
N SER A 209 -22.88 27.57 -3.03
CA SER A 209 -23.65 26.89 -1.98
C SER A 209 -23.62 27.57 -0.61
N ASN A 210 -22.97 28.72 -0.47
CA ASN A 210 -22.72 29.37 0.81
C ASN A 210 -22.06 28.43 1.84
N GLY A 211 -21.12 27.59 1.39
CA GLY A 211 -20.36 26.69 2.23
C GLY A 211 -21.09 25.40 2.67
N THR A 212 -22.22 25.05 2.05
CA THR A 212 -22.98 23.84 2.35
C THR A 212 -22.58 22.63 1.49
N LYS A 213 -21.93 22.87 0.35
CA LYS A 213 -21.41 21.84 -0.55
C LYS A 213 -19.93 22.02 -0.81
N TYR A 214 -19.25 20.94 -1.14
CA TYR A 214 -17.80 20.89 -1.32
C TYR A 214 -17.46 20.13 -2.62
N GLY A 215 -16.59 20.71 -3.45
CA GLY A 215 -16.10 20.06 -4.67
C GLY A 215 -15.16 18.89 -4.35
N TYR A 216 -14.32 19.05 -3.33
CA TYR A 216 -13.46 17.98 -2.83
C TYR A 216 -13.43 17.99 -1.32
N MET A 217 -13.47 16.79 -0.72
CA MET A 217 -13.37 16.61 0.72
C MET A 217 -12.61 15.33 1.05
N LYS A 218 -11.62 15.44 1.91
CA LYS A 218 -10.80 14.34 2.43
C LYS A 218 -10.17 14.76 3.75
N SER A 219 -9.86 13.80 4.61
CA SER A 219 -8.99 14.03 5.77
C SER A 219 -7.58 14.37 5.30
N LEU A 220 -7.11 15.59 5.57
CA LEU A 220 -5.77 16.05 5.20
C LEU A 220 -4.70 15.55 6.18
N ASN A 221 -5.09 15.08 7.36
CA ASN A 221 -4.20 14.46 8.34
C ASN A 221 -4.11 12.93 8.20
N ASP A 222 -4.75 12.34 7.20
CA ASP A 222 -4.51 10.93 6.87
C ASP A 222 -3.19 10.79 6.12
N GLY A 223 -2.14 10.34 6.83
CA GLY A 223 -0.77 10.27 6.31
C GLY A 223 -0.61 9.41 5.06
N TYR A 224 -1.42 8.34 4.92
CA TYR A 224 -1.39 7.49 3.72
C TYR A 224 -1.76 8.27 2.46
N PHE A 225 -2.79 9.08 2.50
CA PHE A 225 -3.22 9.90 1.35
C PHE A 225 -2.42 11.18 1.22
N ALA A 226 -2.09 11.85 2.34
CA ALA A 226 -1.40 13.12 2.35
C ALA A 226 0.06 13.04 1.90
N SER A 227 0.74 11.91 2.15
CA SER A 227 2.15 11.70 1.76
C SER A 227 2.39 11.85 0.27
N GLY A 228 1.41 11.51 -0.57
CA GLY A 228 1.51 11.63 -2.02
C GLY A 228 1.80 13.07 -2.50
N TYR A 229 1.32 14.07 -1.80
CA TYR A 229 1.63 15.46 -2.14
C TYR A 229 3.12 15.78 -1.96
N PHE A 230 3.81 15.19 -0.97
CA PHE A 230 5.24 15.34 -0.77
C PHE A 230 6.04 14.51 -1.79
N PHE A 231 5.62 13.27 -2.05
CA PHE A 231 6.31 12.37 -2.99
C PHE A 231 6.30 12.90 -4.42
N SER A 232 5.24 13.55 -4.85
CA SER A 232 5.10 14.12 -6.18
C SER A 232 6.17 15.18 -6.49
N TYR A 233 6.72 15.82 -5.48
CA TYR A 233 7.82 16.79 -5.61
C TYR A 233 9.17 16.23 -5.14
N GLY A 234 9.31 14.89 -5.13
CA GLY A 234 10.58 14.21 -4.88
C GLY A 234 10.88 13.91 -3.42
N GLY A 235 9.92 14.14 -2.50
CA GLY A 235 10.01 13.63 -1.14
C GLY A 235 9.93 12.11 -1.09
N TYR A 236 10.35 11.51 0.00
CA TYR A 236 10.29 10.06 0.25
C TYR A 236 10.17 9.79 1.75
N VAL A 237 9.87 8.53 2.11
CA VAL A 237 9.83 8.14 3.54
C VAL A 237 11.24 7.86 4.03
N PHE A 238 11.87 6.83 3.47
CA PHE A 238 13.24 6.41 3.78
C PHE A 238 14.07 6.39 2.51
N GLY A 239 15.32 6.79 2.63
CA GLY A 239 16.32 6.76 1.55
C GLY A 239 16.96 5.39 1.36
N GLY A 240 18.15 5.39 0.73
CA GLY A 240 18.83 4.17 0.32
C GLY A 240 18.31 3.60 -1.01
N GLU A 241 19.03 2.64 -1.55
CA GLU A 241 18.74 2.06 -2.86
C GLU A 241 17.39 1.31 -2.88
N ASP A 242 17.00 0.71 -1.75
CA ASP A 242 15.76 -0.05 -1.57
C ASP A 242 14.67 0.71 -0.78
N GLY A 243 14.89 2.00 -0.46
CA GLY A 243 13.95 2.81 0.30
C GLY A 243 13.79 2.37 1.77
N LYS A 244 14.83 1.76 2.37
CA LYS A 244 14.79 1.21 3.73
C LYS A 244 15.83 1.81 4.69
N ASP A 245 16.61 2.80 4.25
CA ASP A 245 17.55 3.48 5.14
C ASP A 245 16.80 4.42 6.10
N THR A 246 16.50 3.92 7.28
CA THR A 246 15.79 4.66 8.34
C THR A 246 16.59 5.83 8.94
N LYS A 247 17.86 6.02 8.55
CA LYS A 247 18.65 7.19 8.92
C LYS A 247 18.48 8.36 7.95
N ASP A 248 17.98 8.09 6.75
CA ASP A 248 17.68 9.09 5.73
C ASP A 248 16.18 9.26 5.57
N ILE A 249 15.64 10.26 6.28
CA ILE A 249 14.22 10.63 6.21
C ILE A 249 14.08 11.79 5.22
N GLY A 250 13.11 11.73 4.32
CA GLY A 250 13.14 12.60 3.17
C GLY A 250 11.85 13.29 2.73
N PHE A 251 10.89 13.56 3.61
CA PHE A 251 9.70 14.35 3.21
C PHE A 251 10.08 15.77 2.76
N SER A 252 11.13 16.37 3.35
CA SER A 252 11.62 17.72 2.99
C SER A 252 12.62 17.71 1.84
N LYS A 253 13.13 16.54 1.44
CA LYS A 253 14.20 16.42 0.43
C LYS A 253 13.68 16.80 -0.96
N ASN A 254 14.66 17.15 -1.81
CA ASN A 254 14.40 17.70 -3.12
C ASN A 254 13.44 18.91 -2.98
N GLU A 255 12.26 18.85 -3.55
CA GLU A 255 11.23 19.88 -3.41
C GLU A 255 9.98 19.33 -2.70
N GLY A 256 10.09 18.20 -1.96
CA GLY A 256 8.99 17.54 -1.28
C GLY A 256 8.16 18.49 -0.40
N TYR A 257 8.78 19.48 0.24
CA TYR A 257 8.11 20.52 1.04
C TYR A 257 7.03 21.30 0.26
N ARG A 258 7.02 21.29 -1.10
CA ARG A 258 5.93 21.89 -1.90
C ARG A 258 4.58 21.20 -1.62
N GLY A 259 4.59 19.93 -1.22
CA GLY A 259 3.39 19.22 -0.79
C GLY A 259 2.67 19.90 0.38
N ALA A 260 3.40 20.56 1.27
CA ALA A 260 2.81 21.33 2.35
C ALA A 260 1.95 22.49 1.85
N LYS A 261 2.35 23.17 0.75
CA LYS A 261 1.56 24.23 0.11
C LYS A 261 0.26 23.66 -0.47
N ILE A 262 0.33 22.53 -1.16
CA ILE A 262 -0.86 21.85 -1.70
C ILE A 262 -1.85 21.54 -0.58
N ILE A 263 -1.41 20.92 0.51
CA ILE A 263 -2.27 20.58 1.66
C ILE A 263 -2.92 21.84 2.25
N ARG A 264 -2.14 22.91 2.46
CA ARG A 264 -2.63 24.17 2.98
C ARG A 264 -3.69 24.81 2.05
N GLN A 265 -3.47 24.76 0.74
CA GLN A 265 -4.43 25.28 -0.24
C GLN A 265 -5.72 24.43 -0.27
N LEU A 266 -5.61 23.10 -0.25
CA LEU A 266 -6.78 22.21 -0.20
C LEU A 266 -7.64 22.47 1.03
N ALA A 267 -7.06 22.78 2.19
CA ALA A 267 -7.82 23.12 3.38
C ALA A 267 -8.74 24.35 3.14
N THR A 268 -8.34 25.30 2.31
CA THR A 268 -9.16 26.51 2.03
C THR A 268 -10.47 26.24 1.30
N ILE A 269 -10.58 25.10 0.60
CA ILE A 269 -11.80 24.68 -0.11
C ILE A 269 -12.65 23.71 0.73
N MET A 270 -12.21 23.34 1.91
CA MET A 270 -12.85 22.40 2.82
C MET A 270 -13.35 23.12 4.10
N ASN A 271 -13.80 22.35 5.07
CA ASN A 271 -14.14 22.82 6.41
C ASN A 271 -13.28 22.10 7.47
N LEU A 272 -13.54 22.37 8.76
CA LEU A 272 -12.77 21.78 9.87
C LEU A 272 -12.78 20.23 9.91
N GLU A 273 -13.79 19.60 9.32
CA GLU A 273 -13.86 18.13 9.24
C GLU A 273 -12.66 17.53 8.47
N CYS A 274 -11.96 18.31 7.62
CA CYS A 274 -10.76 17.85 6.91
C CYS A 274 -9.55 17.54 7.83
N THR A 275 -9.63 17.85 9.11
CA THR A 275 -8.64 17.50 10.15
C THR A 275 -9.09 16.35 11.04
N GLU A 276 -10.23 15.72 10.74
CA GLU A 276 -10.82 14.64 11.54
C GLU A 276 -10.75 13.30 10.78
N ASP A 277 -10.41 12.23 11.47
CA ASP A 277 -10.34 10.87 10.87
C ASP A 277 -11.71 10.33 10.46
N THR A 278 -12.77 10.80 11.12
CA THR A 278 -14.15 10.37 10.87
C THR A 278 -14.65 10.74 9.47
N ILE A 279 -14.04 11.72 8.81
CA ILE A 279 -14.47 12.19 7.49
C ILE A 279 -14.36 11.11 6.42
N THR A 280 -13.41 10.19 6.54
CA THR A 280 -13.25 9.09 5.59
C THR A 280 -14.52 8.22 5.56
N LYS A 281 -15.10 7.89 6.71
CA LYS A 281 -16.36 7.15 6.79
C LYS A 281 -17.57 8.00 6.39
N ASN A 282 -17.59 9.27 6.79
CA ASN A 282 -18.68 10.18 6.47
C ASN A 282 -18.73 10.55 4.98
N SER A 283 -17.62 10.46 4.25
CA SER A 283 -17.57 10.81 2.83
C SER A 283 -18.53 9.97 1.98
N TYR A 284 -18.76 8.71 2.32
CA TYR A 284 -19.67 7.84 1.60
C TYR A 284 -21.11 8.36 1.61
N SER A 285 -21.64 8.63 2.79
CA SER A 285 -22.99 9.17 2.94
C SER A 285 -23.12 10.62 2.43
N ARG A 286 -22.08 11.45 2.62
CA ARG A 286 -22.05 12.83 2.15
C ARG A 286 -22.00 12.92 0.61
N MET A 287 -21.26 12.04 -0.06
CA MET A 287 -21.30 11.92 -1.51
C MET A 287 -22.68 11.42 -1.98
N ALA A 288 -23.27 10.44 -1.30
CA ALA A 288 -24.63 9.96 -1.61
C ALA A 288 -25.68 11.07 -1.50
N GLN A 289 -25.55 11.97 -0.53
CA GLN A 289 -26.41 13.13 -0.35
C GLN A 289 -26.12 14.29 -1.32
N GLY A 290 -25.08 14.21 -2.15
CA GLY A 290 -24.66 15.29 -3.05
C GLY A 290 -24.03 16.48 -2.32
N THR A 291 -23.57 16.30 -1.07
CA THR A 291 -22.85 17.34 -0.32
C THR A 291 -21.41 17.44 -0.78
N TYR A 292 -20.77 16.28 -1.13
CA TYR A 292 -19.43 16.24 -1.71
C TYR A 292 -19.50 15.78 -3.16
N PHE A 293 -18.81 16.50 -4.04
CA PHE A 293 -18.65 16.08 -5.44
C PHE A 293 -17.61 14.99 -5.57
N ALA A 294 -16.44 15.15 -4.95
CA ALA A 294 -15.33 14.19 -5.06
C ALA A 294 -14.63 13.93 -3.73
N THR A 295 -14.02 12.77 -3.64
CA THR A 295 -13.11 12.37 -2.56
C THR A 295 -12.04 11.42 -3.09
N MET A 296 -10.91 11.30 -2.37
CA MET A 296 -9.84 10.36 -2.69
C MET A 296 -9.89 9.17 -1.73
N THR A 297 -9.94 7.94 -2.27
CA THR A 297 -9.92 6.71 -1.46
C THR A 297 -9.39 5.53 -2.28
N THR A 298 -9.39 4.32 -1.72
CA THR A 298 -8.89 3.09 -2.34
C THR A 298 -9.98 2.36 -3.16
N PRO A 299 -9.61 1.48 -4.12
CA PRO A 299 -10.60 0.83 -5.01
C PRO A 299 -11.61 -0.06 -4.30
N ASP A 300 -11.22 -0.68 -3.19
CA ASP A 300 -11.99 -1.68 -2.45
C ASP A 300 -13.27 -1.15 -1.76
N VAL A 301 -13.46 0.18 -1.72
CA VAL A 301 -14.63 0.81 -1.08
C VAL A 301 -15.76 1.19 -2.06
N TYR A 302 -15.64 0.86 -3.35
CA TYR A 302 -16.64 1.23 -4.36
C TYR A 302 -18.05 0.76 -4.00
N THR A 303 -18.17 -0.47 -3.53
CA THR A 303 -19.45 -1.06 -3.16
C THR A 303 -20.12 -0.33 -1.98
N LEU A 304 -19.32 0.30 -1.09
CA LEU A 304 -19.85 1.10 0.01
C LEU A 304 -20.50 2.40 -0.51
N PHE A 305 -19.89 3.07 -1.50
CA PHE A 305 -20.49 4.24 -2.14
C PHE A 305 -21.82 3.89 -2.83
N VAL A 306 -21.85 2.78 -3.57
CA VAL A 306 -23.09 2.30 -4.21
C VAL A 306 -24.18 2.03 -3.17
N LYS A 307 -23.83 1.36 -2.07
CA LYS A 307 -24.75 1.06 -0.96
C LYS A 307 -25.30 2.34 -0.32
N GLU A 308 -24.46 3.32 -0.07
CA GLU A 308 -24.90 4.61 0.51
C GLU A 308 -25.80 5.40 -0.45
N MET A 309 -25.56 5.33 -1.76
CA MET A 309 -26.47 5.89 -2.75
C MET A 309 -27.85 5.21 -2.70
N MET A 310 -27.88 3.88 -2.58
CA MET A 310 -29.13 3.14 -2.43
C MET A 310 -29.85 3.50 -1.11
N ASN A 311 -29.13 3.66 -0.01
CA ASN A 311 -29.66 4.13 1.27
C ASN A 311 -30.25 5.56 1.16
N ALA A 312 -29.71 6.39 0.28
CA ALA A 312 -30.22 7.72 -0.03
C ALA A 312 -31.41 7.73 -1.00
N GLY A 313 -31.88 6.54 -1.46
CA GLY A 313 -33.08 6.38 -2.28
C GLY A 313 -32.83 6.27 -3.79
N TYR A 314 -31.59 6.18 -4.23
CA TYR A 314 -31.26 5.91 -5.63
C TYR A 314 -31.35 4.42 -5.97
N THR A 315 -31.58 4.08 -7.24
CA THR A 315 -31.47 2.68 -7.69
C THR A 315 -29.99 2.27 -7.77
N GLU A 316 -29.70 0.97 -7.67
CA GLU A 316 -28.33 0.46 -7.85
C GLU A 316 -27.76 0.81 -9.22
N ALA A 317 -28.58 0.69 -10.28
CA ALA A 317 -28.16 1.06 -11.63
C ALA A 317 -27.73 2.54 -11.72
N TYR A 318 -28.54 3.45 -11.15
CA TYR A 318 -28.21 4.87 -11.09
C TYR A 318 -26.93 5.12 -10.29
N ALA A 319 -26.77 4.46 -9.12
CA ALA A 319 -25.57 4.59 -8.29
C ALA A 319 -24.30 4.17 -9.06
N ARG A 320 -24.34 3.03 -9.73
CA ARG A 320 -23.22 2.51 -10.54
C ARG A 320 -22.92 3.37 -11.76
N GLU A 321 -23.94 4.00 -12.35
CA GLU A 321 -23.77 4.92 -13.45
C GLU A 321 -23.11 6.24 -13.00
N ASN A 322 -23.37 6.71 -11.79
CA ASN A 322 -23.01 8.06 -11.35
C ASN A 322 -21.87 8.13 -10.34
N ILE A 323 -21.51 7.03 -9.64
CA ILE A 323 -20.23 6.94 -8.93
C ILE A 323 -19.15 6.53 -9.92
N LYS A 324 -18.25 7.45 -10.21
CA LYS A 324 -17.13 7.24 -11.12
C LYS A 324 -15.83 7.20 -10.35
N ILE A 325 -14.88 6.41 -10.88
CA ILE A 325 -13.53 6.27 -10.34
C ILE A 325 -12.57 6.60 -11.47
N VAL A 326 -11.61 7.46 -11.17
CA VAL A 326 -10.53 7.80 -12.10
C VAL A 326 -9.19 7.78 -11.36
N ASN A 327 -8.10 7.82 -12.13
CA ASN A 327 -6.78 8.02 -11.53
C ASN A 327 -6.75 9.33 -10.74
N VAL A 328 -5.81 9.46 -9.80
CA VAL A 328 -5.64 10.74 -9.09
C VAL A 328 -5.28 11.84 -10.10
N PRO A 329 -5.81 13.05 -9.93
CA PRO A 329 -5.52 14.17 -10.83
C PRO A 329 -4.04 14.55 -10.80
N ARG A 330 -3.53 15.08 -11.92
CA ARG A 330 -2.15 15.60 -12.02
C ARG A 330 -1.95 16.84 -11.16
N LEU A 331 -0.78 16.99 -10.58
CA LEU A 331 -0.40 18.16 -9.79
C LEU A 331 0.31 19.22 -10.65
N PRO A 332 0.16 20.53 -10.36
CA PRO A 332 0.94 21.56 -11.02
C PRO A 332 2.43 21.45 -10.65
N LYS A 333 3.33 21.54 -11.63
CA LYS A 333 4.79 21.50 -11.39
C LYS A 333 5.28 22.61 -10.46
N SER A 334 4.59 23.74 -10.44
CA SER A 334 4.89 24.86 -9.54
C SER A 334 4.77 24.52 -8.06
N GLY A 335 3.98 23.47 -7.70
CA GLY A 335 3.59 23.19 -6.32
C GLY A 335 2.59 24.20 -5.76
N ASP A 336 1.81 24.85 -6.65
CA ASP A 336 0.81 25.85 -6.33
C ASP A 336 -0.47 25.58 -7.12
N LEU A 337 -1.59 25.29 -6.46
CA LEU A 337 -2.88 25.03 -7.11
C LEU A 337 -3.47 26.25 -7.85
N GLU A 338 -2.86 27.41 -7.72
CA GLU A 338 -3.25 28.64 -8.43
C GLU A 338 -2.29 29.00 -9.58
N ASP A 339 -1.21 28.19 -9.80
CA ASP A 339 -0.22 28.42 -10.84
C ASP A 339 0.06 27.16 -11.68
N GLU A 340 -0.56 27.08 -12.83
CA GLU A 340 -0.36 26.02 -13.83
C GLU A 340 0.63 26.38 -14.96
N SER A 341 1.29 27.53 -14.86
CA SER A 341 2.16 28.08 -15.93
C SER A 341 3.30 27.17 -16.34
N GLN A 342 3.74 26.26 -15.44
CA GLN A 342 4.81 25.29 -15.70
C GLN A 342 4.27 23.93 -16.19
N GLY A 343 2.95 23.77 -16.36
CA GLY A 343 2.29 22.51 -16.68
C GLY A 343 2.17 21.57 -15.46
N PHE A 344 1.89 20.31 -15.73
CA PHE A 344 1.52 19.32 -14.72
C PHE A 344 2.52 18.17 -14.63
N ILE A 345 2.52 17.48 -13.48
CA ILE A 345 3.18 16.20 -13.23
C ILE A 345 2.14 15.17 -12.81
N ASP A 346 2.40 13.90 -13.11
CA ASP A 346 1.63 12.81 -12.54
C ASP A 346 1.83 12.77 -11.03
N MET A 347 0.72 12.64 -10.29
CA MET A 347 0.80 12.55 -8.85
C MET A 347 1.38 11.18 -8.44
N THR A 348 2.44 11.20 -7.65
CA THR A 348 2.94 10.00 -6.97
C THR A 348 2.14 9.79 -5.69
N VAL A 349 1.56 8.61 -5.52
CA VAL A 349 0.74 8.29 -4.35
C VAL A 349 1.36 7.19 -3.52
N MET A 350 1.14 7.21 -2.21
CA MET A 350 1.43 6.04 -1.38
C MET A 350 0.56 4.89 -1.85
N GLY A 351 1.15 3.72 -2.02
CA GLY A 351 0.40 2.52 -2.37
C GLY A 351 0.97 1.28 -1.72
N GLY A 352 0.31 0.17 -1.91
CA GLY A 352 0.72 -1.12 -1.37
C GLY A 352 0.47 -2.25 -2.35
N VAL A 353 1.10 -3.36 -2.06
CA VAL A 353 0.88 -4.62 -2.74
C VAL A 353 0.38 -5.62 -1.70
N ASN A 354 -0.88 -6.00 -1.78
CA ASN A 354 -1.42 -7.03 -0.90
C ASN A 354 -1.08 -8.41 -1.47
N GLY A 355 -0.82 -9.35 -0.60
CA GLY A 355 -0.42 -10.68 -1.04
C GLY A 355 -0.54 -11.74 0.04
N TYR A 356 -0.18 -12.97 -0.34
CA TYR A 356 -0.12 -14.11 0.56
C TYR A 356 1.31 -14.34 1.07
N ALA A 357 1.45 -14.62 2.37
CA ALA A 357 2.66 -15.17 2.96
C ALA A 357 2.36 -16.51 3.65
N ILE A 358 3.39 -17.35 3.80
CA ILE A 358 3.31 -18.64 4.48
C ILE A 358 3.98 -18.52 5.83
N SER A 359 3.27 -18.88 6.88
CA SER A 359 3.76 -18.92 8.25
C SER A 359 4.91 -19.92 8.40
N SER A 360 5.97 -19.54 9.12
CA SER A 360 7.07 -20.45 9.45
C SER A 360 6.65 -21.55 10.44
N TYR A 361 5.50 -21.38 11.07
CA TYR A 361 4.92 -22.32 12.05
C TYR A 361 4.05 -23.40 11.41
N THR A 362 3.77 -23.30 10.09
CA THR A 362 3.04 -24.35 9.37
C THR A 362 3.80 -25.69 9.42
N LYS A 363 3.04 -26.76 9.51
CA LYS A 363 3.57 -28.13 9.46
C LYS A 363 3.50 -28.74 8.06
N ALA A 364 2.91 -28.01 7.10
CA ALA A 364 2.68 -28.46 5.74
C ALA A 364 3.04 -27.34 4.75
N PRO A 365 4.35 -26.97 4.64
CA PRO A 365 4.78 -25.85 3.80
C PRO A 365 4.53 -26.08 2.30
N ASN A 366 4.65 -27.32 1.80
CA ASN A 366 4.40 -27.59 0.38
C ASN A 366 2.90 -27.55 0.06
N ALA A 367 2.03 -28.04 0.94
CA ALA A 367 0.58 -27.91 0.79
C ALA A 367 0.15 -26.42 0.91
N ALA A 368 0.80 -25.64 1.79
CA ALA A 368 0.58 -24.20 1.87
C ALA A 368 1.02 -23.47 0.61
N LEU A 369 2.14 -23.84 0.00
CA LEU A 369 2.60 -23.30 -1.28
C LEU A 369 1.63 -23.65 -2.42
N ALA A 370 1.13 -24.89 -2.44
CA ALA A 370 0.11 -25.33 -3.40
C ALA A 370 -1.18 -24.51 -3.27
N PHE A 371 -1.60 -24.18 -2.02
CA PHE A 371 -2.73 -23.28 -1.80
C PHE A 371 -2.46 -21.88 -2.36
N VAL A 372 -1.29 -21.30 -2.08
CA VAL A 372 -0.92 -19.98 -2.60
C VAL A 372 -0.88 -19.98 -4.12
N ASN A 373 -0.30 -21.01 -4.76
CA ASN A 373 -0.30 -21.16 -6.22
C ASN A 373 -1.73 -21.23 -6.79
N PHE A 374 -2.60 -22.01 -6.16
CA PHE A 374 -4.01 -22.10 -6.54
C PHE A 374 -4.75 -20.75 -6.39
N ALA A 375 -4.58 -20.09 -5.23
CA ALA A 375 -5.24 -18.82 -4.92
C ALA A 375 -4.77 -17.66 -5.83
N THR A 376 -3.52 -17.73 -6.34
CA THR A 376 -2.95 -16.75 -7.28
C THR A 376 -3.08 -17.16 -8.75
N SER A 377 -3.78 -18.27 -9.04
CA SER A 377 -4.11 -18.67 -10.41
C SER A 377 -4.96 -17.60 -11.11
N TYR A 378 -4.90 -17.56 -12.44
CA TYR A 378 -5.67 -16.62 -13.26
C TYR A 378 -7.14 -16.58 -12.86
N LYS A 379 -7.78 -17.76 -12.80
CA LYS A 379 -9.21 -17.92 -12.50
C LYS A 379 -9.57 -17.39 -11.10
N MET A 380 -8.76 -17.68 -10.10
CA MET A 380 -9.07 -17.26 -8.72
C MET A 380 -8.85 -15.76 -8.52
N ILE A 381 -7.82 -15.18 -9.15
CA ILE A 381 -7.61 -13.73 -9.12
C ILE A 381 -8.71 -13.01 -9.91
N GLN A 382 -9.11 -13.50 -11.08
CA GLN A 382 -10.25 -12.95 -11.83
C GLN A 382 -11.51 -12.90 -10.94
N ARG A 383 -11.82 -14.04 -10.29
CA ARG A 383 -12.98 -14.11 -9.41
C ARG A 383 -12.88 -13.15 -8.23
N ARG A 384 -11.66 -12.98 -7.69
CA ARG A 384 -11.40 -12.00 -6.62
C ARG A 384 -11.67 -10.57 -7.09
N CYS A 385 -11.23 -10.20 -8.28
CA CYS A 385 -11.50 -8.88 -8.86
C CYS A 385 -13.00 -8.63 -9.06
N GLU A 386 -13.73 -9.63 -9.58
CA GLU A 386 -15.17 -9.54 -9.81
C GLU A 386 -15.95 -9.29 -8.51
N LEU A 387 -15.61 -10.00 -7.43
CA LEU A 387 -16.32 -9.89 -6.16
C LEU A 387 -15.89 -8.68 -5.33
N LEU A 388 -14.59 -8.34 -5.33
CA LEU A 388 -14.04 -7.36 -4.40
C LEU A 388 -13.73 -6.01 -5.06
N GLY A 389 -13.75 -5.91 -6.40
CA GLY A 389 -13.44 -4.68 -7.12
C GLY A 389 -11.97 -4.24 -7.01
N ILE A 390 -11.07 -5.16 -6.69
CA ILE A 390 -9.63 -4.88 -6.54
C ILE A 390 -8.91 -4.90 -7.90
N SER A 391 -7.75 -4.25 -8.00
CA SER A 391 -6.88 -4.30 -9.17
C SER A 391 -5.84 -5.42 -9.02
N PRO A 392 -5.76 -6.39 -9.97
CA PRO A 392 -4.87 -7.52 -9.85
C PRO A 392 -3.39 -7.12 -9.99
N ALA A 393 -2.50 -7.81 -9.28
CA ALA A 393 -1.06 -7.73 -9.52
C ALA A 393 -0.61 -8.49 -10.78
N ARG A 394 -1.45 -9.42 -11.28
CA ARG A 394 -1.24 -10.13 -12.56
C ARG A 394 -1.46 -9.18 -13.73
N SER A 395 -0.40 -8.89 -14.49
CA SER A 395 -0.43 -7.95 -15.62
C SER A 395 -1.25 -8.49 -16.81
N ASP A 396 -1.28 -9.82 -17.03
CA ASP A 396 -2.12 -10.46 -18.04
C ASP A 396 -3.61 -10.19 -17.80
N LEU A 397 -4.07 -10.38 -16.57
CA LEU A 397 -5.45 -10.11 -16.18
C LEU A 397 -5.76 -8.61 -16.15
N ALA A 398 -4.83 -7.78 -15.64
CA ALA A 398 -5.01 -6.32 -15.63
C ALA A 398 -5.21 -5.75 -17.03
N GLY A 399 -4.43 -6.24 -17.99
CA GLY A 399 -4.55 -5.86 -19.41
C GLY A 399 -5.88 -6.33 -20.03
N GLU A 400 -6.37 -7.53 -19.68
CA GLU A 400 -7.67 -8.04 -20.17
C GLU A 400 -8.85 -7.26 -19.59
N LEU A 401 -8.82 -6.96 -18.30
CA LEU A 401 -9.83 -6.12 -17.63
C LEU A 401 -9.78 -4.67 -18.13
N GLY A 402 -8.62 -4.21 -18.57
CA GLY A 402 -8.41 -2.87 -19.12
C GLY A 402 -8.75 -1.73 -18.17
N GLY A 403 -8.89 -0.52 -18.75
CA GLY A 403 -9.35 0.65 -17.99
C GLY A 403 -8.48 0.94 -16.77
N LEU A 404 -9.11 1.12 -15.61
CA LEU A 404 -8.42 1.50 -14.38
C LEU A 404 -7.44 0.42 -13.87
N ASN A 405 -7.69 -0.86 -14.15
CA ASN A 405 -6.80 -1.94 -13.75
C ASN A 405 -5.45 -1.87 -14.48
N GLU A 406 -5.50 -1.58 -15.77
CA GLU A 406 -4.30 -1.35 -16.58
C GLU A 406 -3.56 -0.09 -16.12
N VAL A 407 -4.28 1.00 -15.86
CA VAL A 407 -3.69 2.26 -15.34
C VAL A 407 -2.95 2.02 -14.03
N ILE A 408 -3.54 1.30 -13.07
CA ILE A 408 -2.91 1.01 -11.77
C ILE A 408 -1.62 0.18 -11.96
N ASN A 409 -1.64 -0.84 -12.82
CA ASN A 409 -0.44 -1.62 -13.13
C ASN A 409 0.64 -0.76 -13.78
N ASN A 410 0.26 0.12 -14.73
CA ASN A 410 1.19 1.05 -15.37
C ASN A 410 1.76 2.05 -14.38
N ASN A 411 0.96 2.58 -13.44
CA ASN A 411 1.41 3.48 -12.38
C ASN A 411 2.45 2.81 -11.47
N LEU A 412 2.24 1.55 -11.09
CA LEU A 412 3.23 0.80 -10.31
C LEU A 412 4.55 0.69 -11.08
N ASN A 413 4.50 0.28 -12.34
CA ASN A 413 5.68 0.08 -13.18
C ASN A 413 6.41 1.39 -13.49
N ALA A 414 5.69 2.50 -13.68
CA ALA A 414 6.25 3.83 -13.90
C ALA A 414 6.84 4.47 -12.63
N GLY A 415 6.52 3.95 -11.44
CA GLY A 415 6.94 4.52 -10.16
C GLY A 415 6.05 5.64 -9.64
N SER A 416 4.87 5.83 -10.22
CA SER A 416 3.84 6.76 -9.70
C SER A 416 3.12 6.19 -8.47
N ILE A 417 3.36 4.93 -8.13
CA ILE A 417 3.02 4.34 -6.83
C ILE A 417 4.30 4.24 -6.01
N TYR A 418 4.36 5.00 -4.92
CA TYR A 418 5.37 4.84 -3.88
C TYR A 418 4.93 3.67 -2.99
N VAL A 419 5.53 2.50 -3.20
CA VAL A 419 5.20 1.30 -2.42
C VAL A 419 5.62 1.52 -0.96
N MET A 420 4.71 1.27 -0.02
CA MET A 420 4.99 1.42 1.41
C MET A 420 6.27 0.65 1.80
N PRO A 421 7.23 1.32 2.47
CA PRO A 421 8.44 0.66 2.94
C PRO A 421 8.13 -0.49 3.88
N SER A 422 8.67 -1.65 3.58
CA SER A 422 8.46 -2.88 4.36
C SER A 422 9.45 -2.98 5.53
N VAL A 423 9.42 -1.97 6.42
CA VAL A 423 10.27 -1.89 7.61
C VAL A 423 9.45 -1.50 8.84
N ARG A 424 9.77 -2.06 10.01
CA ARG A 424 9.04 -1.77 11.28
C ARG A 424 9.03 -0.28 11.62
N ALA A 425 10.08 0.44 11.27
CA ALA A 425 10.21 1.87 11.50
C ALA A 425 9.11 2.71 10.82
N LEU A 426 8.41 2.19 9.79
CA LEU A 426 7.30 2.87 9.12
C LEU A 426 6.21 3.31 10.11
N ALA A 427 5.97 2.56 11.16
CA ALA A 427 5.00 2.91 12.20
C ALA A 427 5.29 4.27 12.88
N GLN A 428 6.54 4.72 12.91
CA GLN A 428 6.96 5.98 13.51
C GLN A 428 6.74 7.20 12.59
N VAL A 429 6.44 6.97 11.33
CA VAL A 429 6.25 8.02 10.32
C VAL A 429 4.90 8.73 10.47
N TRP A 430 3.86 7.99 10.83
CA TRP A 430 2.50 8.46 10.72
C TRP A 430 2.18 9.65 11.64
N THR A 431 2.47 9.56 12.92
CA THR A 431 2.13 10.60 13.89
C THR A 431 2.77 11.96 13.61
N PRO A 432 4.09 12.07 13.32
CA PRO A 432 4.69 13.35 12.94
C PRO A 432 4.09 13.95 11.67
N LEU A 433 3.90 13.13 10.63
CA LEU A 433 3.35 13.56 9.35
C LEU A 433 1.89 14.05 9.50
N GLN A 434 1.04 13.25 10.14
CA GLN A 434 -0.36 13.57 10.40
C GLN A 434 -0.51 14.86 11.22
N THR A 435 0.31 15.00 12.26
CA THR A 435 0.32 16.21 13.10
C THR A 435 0.69 17.46 12.29
N PHE A 436 1.66 17.35 11.40
CA PHE A 436 2.06 18.48 10.56
C PHE A 436 0.99 18.84 9.54
N CYS A 437 0.41 17.85 8.85
CA CYS A 437 -0.68 18.06 7.90
C CYS A 437 -1.90 18.73 8.57
N ALA A 438 -2.26 18.29 9.79
CA ALA A 438 -3.31 18.92 10.58
C ALA A 438 -2.98 20.38 10.93
N LYS A 439 -1.72 20.68 11.27
CA LYS A 439 -1.28 22.07 11.53
C LYS A 439 -1.36 22.95 10.27
N LEU A 440 -0.99 22.44 9.10
CA LEU A 440 -1.12 23.16 7.82
C LEU A 440 -2.57 23.49 7.51
N ALA A 441 -3.48 22.54 7.73
CA ALA A 441 -4.91 22.72 7.51
C ALA A 441 -5.50 23.73 8.52
N ASP A 442 -5.20 23.58 9.82
CA ASP A 442 -5.63 24.53 10.87
C ASP A 442 -5.13 25.97 10.60
N ASP A 443 -3.86 26.10 10.17
CA ASP A 443 -3.27 27.38 9.81
C ASP A 443 -4.05 28.09 8.68
N ALA A 444 -4.44 27.34 7.66
CA ALA A 444 -5.23 27.87 6.55
C ALA A 444 -6.66 28.23 6.97
N LEU A 445 -7.31 27.37 7.75
CA LEU A 445 -8.72 27.54 8.16
C LEU A 445 -8.90 28.65 9.22
N THR A 446 -7.91 28.84 10.10
CA THR A 446 -7.98 29.82 11.20
C THR A 446 -7.29 31.15 10.89
N GLY A 447 -6.54 31.24 9.77
CA GLY A 447 -5.81 32.43 9.39
C GLY A 447 -4.62 32.76 10.29
N LYS A 448 -4.04 31.79 10.99
CA LYS A 448 -2.85 32.00 11.84
C LYS A 448 -1.61 32.40 11.07
N ASN A 449 -1.52 32.00 9.78
CA ASN A 449 -0.46 32.34 8.85
C ASN A 449 0.97 31.93 9.30
N ALA A 450 1.08 30.90 10.12
CA ALA A 450 2.38 30.36 10.56
C ALA A 450 3.14 29.67 9.40
N TYR A 451 2.39 29.10 8.44
CA TYR A 451 2.93 28.39 7.27
C TYR A 451 2.54 29.07 5.94
N ILE A 452 2.63 30.42 5.88
CA ILE A 452 2.25 31.16 4.68
C ILE A 452 3.38 31.23 3.65
N THR A 453 4.65 31.14 4.07
CA THR A 453 5.80 31.20 3.18
C THR A 453 6.38 29.81 2.90
N MET A 454 7.05 29.66 1.74
CA MET A 454 7.71 28.41 1.38
C MET A 454 8.83 28.04 2.36
N GLU A 455 9.53 29.03 2.93
CA GLU A 455 10.57 28.83 3.95
C GLU A 455 9.97 28.23 5.24
N ALA A 456 8.79 28.74 5.68
CA ALA A 456 8.12 28.20 6.85
C ALA A 456 7.58 26.77 6.61
N MET A 457 7.05 26.50 5.41
CA MET A 457 6.63 25.15 5.02
C MET A 457 7.79 24.19 4.95
N LYS A 458 8.92 24.59 4.37
CA LYS A 458 10.16 23.81 4.32
C LYS A 458 10.68 23.49 5.72
N ALA A 459 10.81 24.49 6.58
CA ALA A 459 11.25 24.31 7.97
C ALA A 459 10.30 23.39 8.76
N GLY A 460 8.98 23.50 8.52
CA GLY A 460 7.98 22.59 9.08
C GLY A 460 8.17 21.15 8.62
N THR A 461 8.43 20.93 7.33
CA THR A 461 8.67 19.59 6.77
C THR A 461 10.00 19.00 7.26
N GLU A 462 11.07 19.81 7.36
CA GLU A 462 12.35 19.40 7.97
C GLU A 462 12.17 19.00 9.45
N THR A 463 11.24 19.66 10.15
CA THR A 463 10.88 19.26 11.52
C THR A 463 10.21 17.90 11.55
N VAL A 464 9.35 17.56 10.56
CA VAL A 464 8.75 16.22 10.43
C VAL A 464 9.85 15.17 10.27
N ASP A 465 10.79 15.39 9.33
CA ASP A 465 11.89 14.46 9.08
C ASP A 465 12.70 14.22 10.38
N LYS A 466 13.01 15.29 11.12
CA LYS A 466 13.70 15.18 12.40
C LYS A 466 12.90 14.43 13.45
N GLN A 467 11.59 14.67 13.57
CA GLN A 467 10.73 13.99 14.55
C GLN A 467 10.62 12.49 14.26
N ILE A 468 10.53 12.09 12.97
CA ILE A 468 10.54 10.69 12.57
C ILE A 468 11.88 10.04 12.92
N TYR A 469 12.98 10.71 12.58
CA TYR A 469 14.34 10.23 12.92
C TYR A 469 14.50 10.02 14.43
N ASP A 470 14.10 11.00 15.23
CA ASP A 470 14.19 10.95 16.69
C ASP A 470 13.31 9.82 17.26
N ALA A 471 12.09 9.63 16.73
CA ALA A 471 11.19 8.56 17.15
C ALA A 471 11.77 7.16 16.90
N ILE A 472 12.47 6.98 15.77
CA ILE A 472 13.10 5.71 15.41
C ILE A 472 14.35 5.46 16.24
N HIS A 473 15.23 6.46 16.41
CA HIS A 473 16.60 6.25 16.87
C HIS A 473 16.86 6.66 18.33
N THR A 474 15.99 7.49 18.95
CA THR A 474 16.24 8.00 20.32
C THR A 474 15.26 7.43 21.36
N LEU A 475 14.10 6.97 20.95
CA LEU A 475 13.07 6.42 21.86
C LEU A 475 13.07 4.90 21.98
N GLY A 476 14.10 4.22 21.48
CA GLY A 476 14.27 2.78 21.59
C GLY A 476 13.32 1.98 20.69
N GLY A 477 12.88 2.56 19.59
CA GLY A 477 12.09 1.90 18.55
C GLY A 477 12.97 1.03 17.63
N SER A 478 13.74 0.09 18.21
CA SER A 478 14.48 -0.93 17.45
C SER A 478 13.76 -2.27 17.50
#